data_d87b5b7f0e9c8773cd3b1592e541fa08
#
_entry.id   d87b5b7f0e9c8773cd3b1592e541fa08
#
_cell.length_a   1.000
_cell.length_b   1.000
_cell.length_c   1.000
_cell.angle_alpha   90.00
_cell.angle_beta   90.00
_cell.angle_gamma   90.00
#
_symmetry.space_group_name_H-M   'P 1'
#
loop_
_entity.id
_entity.type
_entity.pdbx_description
1 polymer ?
#
loop_
_entity_poly.entity_id
_entity_poly.type
_entity_poly.pdbx_seq_one_letter_code
_entity_poly.pdbx_strand_id
1 'polypeptide(L)'
;MKLSSLKKVPCIVWCLGLNALFLAGWALATPTFVDAENSPHRVYRLEFHKASFLQRITHPRFKMPYVVRLYRIEPKTLLGQSEVVDLWLNGEIHWYLDPPVDMNRVRVGRDVLFESIPPECTKEAQIPSCPNTKP
;
A
#
# COMPACT_ATOMS: atom_id res chain seq x y z
N MET A 1 -38.99 -17.34 13.54
CA MET A 1 -37.92 -18.29 13.23
C MET A 1 -37.69 -19.16 14.47
N LYS A 2 -37.89 -20.45 14.34
CA LYS A 2 -37.63 -21.36 15.45
C LYS A 2 -36.16 -21.71 15.52
N LEU A 3 -35.48 -21.25 16.55
CA LEU A 3 -34.06 -21.57 16.84
C LEU A 3 -33.77 -23.09 16.95
N SER A 4 -34.82 -23.91 17.12
CA SER A 4 -34.69 -25.33 17.21
C SER A 4 -34.28 -26.04 15.93
N SER A 5 -34.38 -25.38 14.76
CA SER A 5 -33.96 -25.94 13.48
C SER A 5 -32.42 -25.92 13.29
N LEU A 6 -31.74 -25.07 14.02
CA LEU A 6 -30.27 -24.93 13.92
C LEU A 6 -29.51 -26.13 14.54
N LYS A 7 -30.15 -26.88 15.45
CA LYS A 7 -29.52 -28.04 16.12
C LYS A 7 -29.38 -29.29 15.23
N LYS A 8 -30.04 -29.30 14.07
CA LYS A 8 -30.00 -30.45 13.14
C LYS A 8 -29.01 -30.27 11.98
N VAL A 9 -28.29 -29.15 11.93
CA VAL A 9 -27.34 -28.87 10.87
C VAL A 9 -26.02 -29.60 11.17
N PRO A 10 -25.50 -30.42 10.24
CA PRO A 10 -24.23 -31.12 10.46
C PRO A 10 -23.08 -30.15 10.63
N CYS A 11 -22.12 -30.50 11.47
CA CYS A 11 -20.96 -29.67 11.80
C CYS A 11 -20.21 -29.18 10.56
N ILE A 12 -20.20 -29.97 9.48
CA ILE A 12 -19.55 -29.64 8.22
C ILE A 12 -20.15 -28.40 7.55
N VAL A 13 -21.49 -28.26 7.64
CA VAL A 13 -22.21 -27.09 7.11
C VAL A 13 -21.85 -25.82 7.90
N TRP A 14 -21.74 -25.93 9.22
CA TRP A 14 -21.29 -24.84 10.07
C TRP A 14 -19.85 -24.41 9.76
N CYS A 15 -18.95 -25.39 9.60
CA CYS A 15 -17.55 -25.10 9.23
C CYS A 15 -17.47 -24.40 7.88
N LEU A 16 -18.20 -24.88 6.87
CA LEU A 16 -18.23 -24.26 5.54
C LEU A 16 -18.82 -22.85 5.58
N GLY A 17 -19.91 -22.65 6.33
CA GLY A 17 -20.55 -21.36 6.51
C GLY A 17 -19.63 -20.33 7.19
N LEU A 18 -18.94 -20.73 8.26
CA LEU A 18 -17.99 -19.87 8.97
C LEU A 18 -16.78 -19.52 8.10
N ASN A 19 -16.24 -20.48 7.34
CA ASN A 19 -15.16 -20.22 6.40
C ASN A 19 -15.60 -19.25 5.29
N ALA A 20 -16.80 -19.43 4.74
CA ALA A 20 -17.35 -18.52 3.74
C ALA A 20 -17.52 -17.09 4.27
N LEU A 21 -18.02 -16.94 5.50
CA LEU A 21 -18.15 -15.65 6.18
C LEU A 21 -16.78 -15.01 6.44
N PHE A 22 -15.79 -15.79 6.85
CA PHE A 22 -14.43 -15.31 7.08
C PHE A 22 -13.81 -14.80 5.78
N LEU A 23 -13.91 -15.56 4.69
CA LEU A 23 -13.39 -15.15 3.37
C LEU A 23 -14.11 -13.91 2.83
N ALA A 24 -15.42 -13.82 2.99
CA ALA A 24 -16.18 -12.63 2.60
C ALA A 24 -15.76 -11.41 3.42
N GLY A 25 -15.60 -11.54 4.73
CA GLY A 25 -15.11 -10.48 5.61
C GLY A 25 -13.69 -10.04 5.25
N TRP A 26 -12.82 -10.98 4.96
CA TRP A 26 -11.46 -10.71 4.49
C TRP A 26 -11.46 -9.89 3.19
N ALA A 27 -12.25 -10.32 2.20
CA ALA A 27 -12.36 -9.63 0.91
C ALA A 27 -12.89 -8.20 1.05
N LEU A 28 -13.83 -7.98 1.99
CA LEU A 28 -14.37 -6.65 2.27
C LEU A 28 -13.42 -5.75 3.08
N ALA A 29 -12.49 -6.34 3.83
CA ALA A 29 -11.57 -5.61 4.69
C ALA A 29 -10.22 -5.32 4.02
N THR A 30 -9.85 -6.04 2.97
CA THR A 30 -8.55 -5.89 2.30
C THR A 30 -8.59 -4.87 1.18
N PRO A 31 -7.61 -3.94 1.13
CA PRO A 31 -7.42 -3.06 -0.01
C PRO A 31 -7.05 -3.85 -1.26
N THR A 32 -7.51 -3.38 -2.42
CA THR A 32 -7.25 -4.01 -3.71
C THR A 32 -6.12 -3.31 -4.44
N PHE A 33 -5.12 -4.06 -4.88
CA PHE A 33 -4.04 -3.52 -5.73
C PHE A 33 -4.61 -2.96 -7.03
N VAL A 34 -4.14 -1.76 -7.40
CA VAL A 34 -4.56 -1.08 -8.63
C VAL A 34 -3.38 -0.82 -9.54
N ASP A 35 -2.32 -0.21 -9.03
CA ASP A 35 -1.18 0.20 -9.81
C ASP A 35 0.08 0.30 -8.96
N ALA A 36 1.23 0.38 -9.61
CA ALA A 36 2.51 0.53 -8.95
C ALA A 36 3.46 1.37 -9.80
N GLU A 37 4.24 2.20 -9.13
CA GLU A 37 5.25 3.01 -9.75
C GLU A 37 6.62 2.78 -9.11
N ASN A 38 7.63 2.59 -9.95
CA ASN A 38 9.00 2.40 -9.48
C ASN A 38 9.71 3.75 -9.35
N SER A 39 10.64 3.81 -8.41
CA SER A 39 11.54 4.95 -8.29
C SER A 39 12.43 5.10 -9.54
N PRO A 40 13.03 6.30 -9.78
CA PRO A 40 13.87 6.55 -10.95
C PRO A 40 14.98 5.52 -11.18
N HIS A 41 15.58 5.01 -10.11
CA HIS A 41 16.64 3.99 -10.17
C HIS A 41 16.17 2.58 -9.85
N ARG A 42 14.84 2.37 -9.70
CA ARG A 42 14.22 1.06 -9.44
C ARG A 42 14.68 0.37 -8.17
N VAL A 43 15.02 1.12 -7.14
CA VAL A 43 15.34 0.59 -5.81
C VAL A 43 14.08 0.47 -4.95
N TYR A 44 13.14 1.39 -5.14
CA TYR A 44 11.88 1.44 -4.42
C TYR A 44 10.69 1.33 -5.36
N ARG A 45 9.56 0.89 -4.80
CA ARG A 45 8.30 0.77 -5.51
C ARG A 45 7.16 1.29 -4.64
N LEU A 46 6.38 2.18 -5.20
CA LEU A 46 5.11 2.59 -4.61
C LEU A 46 3.99 1.74 -5.18
N GLU A 47 3.19 1.17 -4.32
CA GLU A 47 1.98 0.45 -4.70
C GLU A 47 0.75 1.22 -4.24
N PHE A 48 -0.18 1.39 -5.16
CA PHE A 48 -1.46 2.04 -4.92
C PHE A 48 -2.53 0.99 -4.77
N HIS A 49 -3.16 0.96 -3.61
CA HIS A 49 -4.24 0.05 -3.29
C HIS A 49 -5.52 0.85 -3.10
N LYS A 50 -6.56 0.47 -3.81
CA LYS A 50 -7.88 1.04 -3.59
C LYS A 50 -8.36 0.63 -2.20
N ALA A 51 -8.87 1.59 -1.43
CA ALA A 51 -9.38 1.32 -0.10
C ALA A 51 -10.43 0.21 -0.10
N SER A 52 -10.42 -0.62 0.92
CA SER A 52 -11.39 -1.69 1.10
C SER A 52 -12.81 -1.13 1.23
N PHE A 53 -13.80 -1.99 1.09
CA PHE A 53 -15.19 -1.59 1.24
C PHE A 53 -15.45 -0.95 2.62
N LEU A 54 -14.90 -1.53 3.68
CA LEU A 54 -15.03 -0.98 5.04
C LEU A 54 -14.35 0.38 5.17
N GLN A 55 -13.16 0.55 4.61
CA GLN A 55 -12.45 1.84 4.63
C GLN A 55 -13.21 2.91 3.86
N ARG A 56 -13.85 2.56 2.75
CA ARG A 56 -14.66 3.50 1.98
C ARG A 56 -15.91 3.97 2.74
N ILE A 57 -16.54 3.09 3.50
CA ILE A 57 -17.69 3.45 4.34
C ILE A 57 -17.29 4.43 5.45
N THR A 58 -16.11 4.23 6.04
CA THR A 58 -15.60 5.11 7.10
C THR A 58 -15.11 6.47 6.57
N HIS A 59 -14.85 6.57 5.26
CA HIS A 59 -14.39 7.79 4.61
C HIS A 59 -15.32 8.20 3.44
N PRO A 60 -16.60 8.47 3.70
CA PRO A 60 -17.59 8.69 2.63
C PRO A 60 -17.37 9.98 1.82
N ARG A 61 -16.55 10.90 2.33
CA ARG A 61 -16.24 12.17 1.65
C ARG A 61 -15.11 12.04 0.63
N PHE A 62 -14.36 10.96 0.67
CA PHE A 62 -13.25 10.75 -0.25
C PHE A 62 -13.77 10.27 -1.61
N LYS A 63 -13.36 10.96 -2.68
CA LYS A 63 -13.72 10.59 -4.04
C LYS A 63 -12.88 9.43 -4.56
N MET A 64 -11.59 9.44 -4.26
CA MET A 64 -10.65 8.37 -4.62
C MET A 64 -9.86 7.91 -3.38
N PRO A 65 -10.50 7.14 -2.48
CA PRO A 65 -9.82 6.64 -1.30
C PRO A 65 -8.82 5.55 -1.67
N TYR A 66 -7.55 5.79 -1.39
CA TYR A 66 -6.43 4.88 -1.64
C TYR A 66 -5.55 4.71 -0.42
N VAL A 67 -4.87 3.57 -0.38
CA VAL A 67 -3.77 3.30 0.55
C VAL A 67 -2.50 3.17 -0.26
N VAL A 68 -1.47 3.91 0.11
CA VAL A 68 -0.18 3.89 -0.58
C VAL A 68 0.82 3.11 0.26
N ARG A 69 1.50 2.16 -0.36
CA ARG A 69 2.54 1.34 0.28
C ARG A 69 3.87 1.55 -0.42
N LEU A 70 4.91 1.76 0.37
CA LEU A 70 6.27 1.89 -0.13
C LEU A 70 7.05 0.61 0.17
N TYR A 71 7.60 0.01 -0.88
CA TYR A 71 8.42 -1.19 -0.80
C TYR A 71 9.83 -0.92 -1.29
N ARG A 72 10.79 -1.63 -0.70
CA ARG A 72 12.09 -1.86 -1.33
C ARG A 72 11.92 -3.05 -2.28
N ILE A 73 12.49 -2.98 -3.49
CA ILE A 73 12.32 -4.03 -4.50
C ILE A 73 13.14 -5.27 -4.16
N GLU A 74 14.42 -5.09 -3.77
CA GLU A 74 15.33 -6.20 -3.42
C GLU A 74 16.06 -5.94 -2.10
N PRO A 75 15.88 -6.79 -1.09
CA PRO A 75 14.79 -7.77 -0.95
C PRO A 75 13.43 -7.07 -0.80
N LYS A 76 12.35 -7.70 -1.26
CA LYS A 76 11.02 -7.09 -1.16
C LYS A 76 10.63 -6.88 0.31
N THR A 77 10.65 -5.63 0.74
CA THR A 77 10.40 -5.25 2.14
C THR A 77 9.47 -4.05 2.17
N LEU A 78 8.42 -4.14 2.99
CA LEU A 78 7.54 -3.01 3.23
C LEU A 78 8.24 -1.98 4.12
N LEU A 79 8.48 -0.79 3.60
CA LEU A 79 9.11 0.31 4.32
C LEU A 79 8.10 1.22 5.02
N GLY A 80 6.92 1.36 4.44
CA GLY A 80 5.87 2.19 5.01
C GLY A 80 4.53 1.98 4.34
N GLN A 81 3.48 2.34 5.04
CA GLN A 81 2.10 2.32 4.55
C GLN A 81 1.39 3.57 5.02
N SER A 82 0.66 4.22 4.12
CA SER A 82 -0.15 5.38 4.46
C SER A 82 -1.48 4.99 5.10
N GLU A 83 -2.11 5.95 5.75
CA GLU A 83 -3.54 5.87 6.05
C GLU A 83 -4.35 5.97 4.75
N VAL A 84 -5.66 5.85 4.85
CA VAL A 84 -6.55 6.08 3.71
C VAL A 84 -6.53 7.56 3.35
N VAL A 85 -6.13 7.87 2.13
CA VAL A 85 -6.03 9.24 1.61
C VAL A 85 -6.85 9.40 0.34
N ASP A 86 -7.27 10.63 0.06
CA ASP A 86 -7.99 10.96 -1.16
C ASP A 86 -7.00 11.48 -2.22
N LEU A 87 -6.78 10.70 -3.27
CA LEU A 87 -5.88 11.07 -4.38
C LEU A 87 -6.60 11.77 -5.54
N TRP A 88 -7.86 12.14 -5.37
CA TRP A 88 -8.66 12.77 -6.42
C TRP A 88 -8.05 14.07 -6.95
N LEU A 89 -7.56 14.92 -6.08
CA LEU A 89 -7.04 16.24 -6.45
C LEU A 89 -5.55 16.24 -6.77
N ASN A 90 -4.78 15.36 -6.19
CA ASN A 90 -3.35 15.33 -6.37
C ASN A 90 -2.79 13.95 -6.03
N GLY A 91 -2.36 13.23 -7.06
CA GLY A 91 -1.67 11.95 -6.94
C GLY A 91 -0.21 12.02 -7.41
N GLU A 92 0.35 13.23 -7.54
CA GLU A 92 1.70 13.44 -8.02
C GLU A 92 2.75 12.85 -7.07
N ILE A 93 3.73 12.15 -7.63
CA ILE A 93 4.78 11.48 -6.87
C ILE A 93 6.07 12.27 -6.97
N HIS A 94 6.67 12.55 -5.82
CA HIS A 94 7.95 13.24 -5.72
C HIS A 94 8.96 12.38 -4.96
N TRP A 95 10.03 12.02 -5.63
CA TRP A 95 11.15 11.27 -5.08
C TRP A 95 12.27 12.22 -4.66
N TYR A 96 12.36 12.53 -3.38
CA TYR A 96 13.39 13.40 -2.80
C TYR A 96 14.51 12.57 -2.16
N LEU A 97 15.12 11.71 -2.95
CA LEU A 97 16.10 10.73 -2.45
C LEU A 97 17.53 11.05 -2.87
N ASP A 98 17.70 11.64 -4.06
CA ASP A 98 19.03 11.86 -4.64
C ASP A 98 19.30 13.33 -4.93
N PRO A 99 20.59 13.75 -5.03
CA PRO A 99 20.89 15.11 -5.41
C PRO A 99 20.22 15.57 -6.73
N PRO A 100 19.83 16.83 -6.84
CA PRO A 100 20.16 17.95 -5.97
C PRO A 100 19.25 18.10 -4.74
N VAL A 101 18.22 17.25 -4.59
CA VAL A 101 17.24 17.34 -3.50
C VAL A 101 17.24 16.04 -2.68
N ASP A 102 18.25 15.88 -1.85
CA ASP A 102 18.44 14.72 -0.98
C ASP A 102 17.80 14.94 0.39
N MET A 103 16.49 14.77 0.47
CA MET A 103 15.74 14.95 1.70
C MET A 103 15.38 13.62 2.39
N ASN A 104 15.81 12.49 1.83
CA ASN A 104 15.51 11.14 2.33
C ASN A 104 14.00 10.92 2.56
N ARG A 105 13.19 11.41 1.62
CA ARG A 105 11.73 11.30 1.71
C ARG A 105 11.09 11.08 0.36
N VAL A 106 9.92 10.45 0.41
CA VAL A 106 9.05 10.23 -0.75
C VAL A 106 7.70 10.85 -0.44
N ARG A 107 7.21 11.69 -1.34
CA ARG A 107 5.91 12.34 -1.19
C ARG A 107 4.97 11.89 -2.30
N VAL A 108 3.75 11.57 -1.92
CA VAL A 108 2.67 11.27 -2.85
C VAL A 108 1.50 12.23 -2.59
N GLY A 109 1.24 13.09 -3.55
CA GLY A 109 0.21 14.10 -3.40
C GLY A 109 0.45 15.07 -2.24
N ARG A 110 -0.60 15.40 -1.52
CA ARG A 110 -0.55 16.32 -0.39
C ARG A 110 -0.36 15.62 0.95
N ASP A 111 -0.94 14.45 1.11
CA ASP A 111 -1.21 13.87 2.42
C ASP A 111 -0.30 12.69 2.76
N VAL A 112 0.43 12.15 1.79
CA VAL A 112 1.31 10.99 2.00
C VAL A 112 2.76 11.45 1.98
N LEU A 113 3.48 11.19 3.08
CA LEU A 113 4.90 11.46 3.21
C LEU A 113 5.58 10.28 3.91
N PHE A 114 6.55 9.68 3.22
CA PHE A 114 7.43 8.67 3.81
C PHE A 114 8.79 9.31 4.11
N GLU A 115 9.18 9.31 5.37
CA GLU A 115 10.44 9.87 5.84
C GLU A 115 11.48 8.79 6.13
N SER A 116 12.72 9.23 6.27
CA SER A 116 13.85 8.32 6.59
C SER A 116 14.06 7.21 5.57
N ILE A 117 13.81 7.52 4.30
CA ILE A 117 14.05 6.59 3.19
C ILE A 117 15.48 6.81 2.68
N PRO A 118 16.35 5.78 2.70
CA PRO A 118 17.71 5.91 2.20
C PRO A 118 17.75 6.32 0.72
N PRO A 119 18.74 7.10 0.29
CA PRO A 119 18.90 7.46 -1.12
C PRO A 119 19.13 6.22 -1.99
N GLU A 120 18.68 6.26 -3.23
CA GLU A 120 18.88 5.16 -4.17
C GLU A 120 20.33 4.97 -4.56
N CYS A 121 21.04 6.07 -4.80
CA CYS A 121 22.44 6.08 -5.18
C CYS A 121 23.35 6.03 -3.95
N THR A 122 23.52 4.84 -3.37
CA THR A 122 24.47 4.62 -2.28
C THR A 122 25.77 3.98 -2.80
N LYS A 123 26.85 4.10 -2.02
CA LYS A 123 28.12 3.46 -2.36
C LYS A 123 28.03 1.93 -2.45
N GLU A 124 27.07 1.35 -1.74
CA GLU A 124 26.84 -0.10 -1.69
C GLU A 124 26.00 -0.59 -2.89
N ALA A 125 25.10 0.24 -3.38
CA ALA A 125 24.28 -0.07 -4.54
C ALA A 125 24.95 0.46 -5.80
N GLN A 126 25.71 -0.39 -6.47
CA GLN A 126 26.31 -0.05 -7.78
C GLN A 126 25.22 -0.04 -8.86
N ILE A 127 24.46 1.03 -8.91
CA ILE A 127 23.44 1.22 -9.94
C ILE A 127 24.06 2.00 -11.10
N PRO A 128 24.04 1.46 -12.33
CA PRO A 128 24.69 2.11 -13.48
C PRO A 128 24.18 3.52 -13.80
N SER A 129 22.94 3.80 -13.44
CA SER A 129 22.31 5.10 -13.69
C SER A 129 22.65 6.17 -12.64
N CYS A 130 23.31 5.80 -11.55
CA CYS A 130 23.73 6.77 -10.54
C CYS A 130 24.96 7.53 -10.99
N PRO A 131 25.00 8.88 -10.79
CA PRO A 131 26.22 9.63 -11.06
C PRO A 131 27.35 9.12 -10.17
N ASN A 132 28.52 8.85 -10.78
CA ASN A 132 29.71 8.49 -10.03
C ASN A 132 30.04 9.62 -9.06
N THR A 133 29.64 9.46 -7.81
CA THR A 133 30.14 10.33 -6.74
C THR A 133 31.61 9.99 -6.55
N LYS A 134 32.49 10.70 -7.24
CA LYS A 134 33.91 10.70 -6.88
C LYS A 134 34.02 11.14 -5.44
N PRO A 135 34.78 10.43 -4.63
CA PRO A 135 34.97 10.83 -3.24
C PRO A 135 35.65 12.20 -3.13
#